data_a7a2ab9995589b0071f15d858cb176ab
#
_entry.id   a7a2ab9995589b0071f15d858cb176ab
#
_cell.length_a   1.000
_cell.length_b   1.000
_cell.length_c   1.000
_cell.angle_alpha   90.00
_cell.angle_beta   90.00
_cell.angle_gamma   90.00
#
_symmetry.space_group_name_H-M   'P 1'
#
loop_
_entity.id
_entity.type
_entity.pdbx_description
1 polymer ?
#
loop_
_entity_poly.entity_id
_entity_poly.type
_entity_poly.pdbx_seq_one_letter_code
_entity_poly.pdbx_strand_id
1 'polypeptide(L)'
;MEHILSIKAKLVIIDSIQTITSDDLDSSPGSITQVSNCTTILTQLAKMFGIAIFLVGHVTKEGSIAGPRVLEHTVDTVLYLEGDLHHVYRLLRGVKNRFGPTSEVGIFEMKRSGMIEVKNPSATFLSERQANVPGSAITVTMEGTRPLLVEVQALA
;
A
#
# COMPACT_ATOMS: atom_id res chain seq x y z
N MET A 1 -1.88 12.99 21.21
CA MET A 1 -2.44 14.07 20.38
C MET A 1 -1.80 15.42 20.68
N GLU A 2 -1.65 15.82 21.92
CA GLU A 2 -1.03 17.09 22.32
C GLU A 2 0.35 17.32 21.68
N HIS A 3 1.19 16.28 21.61
CA HIS A 3 2.51 16.37 21.00
C HIS A 3 2.46 16.76 19.52
N ILE A 4 1.54 16.18 18.73
CA ILE A 4 1.36 16.51 17.31
C ILE A 4 1.05 17.99 17.12
N LEU A 5 0.18 18.52 17.98
CA LEU A 5 -0.23 19.92 17.92
C LEU A 5 0.88 20.86 18.43
N SER A 6 1.60 20.47 19.48
CA SER A 6 2.68 21.31 20.04
C SER A 6 3.83 21.55 19.08
N ILE A 7 4.18 20.54 18.24
CA ILE A 7 5.23 20.66 17.22
C ILE A 7 4.74 21.26 15.90
N LYS A 8 3.44 21.58 15.78
CA LYS A 8 2.79 22.09 14.56
C LYS A 8 3.09 21.20 13.33
N ALA A 9 2.98 19.87 13.50
CA ALA A 9 3.24 18.90 12.45
C ALA A 9 2.34 19.16 11.23
N LYS A 10 2.91 19.14 10.02
CA LYS A 10 2.17 19.19 8.76
C LYS A 10 1.87 17.79 8.21
N LEU A 11 2.70 16.83 8.59
CA LEU A 11 2.59 15.43 8.23
C LEU A 11 2.88 14.58 9.46
N VAL A 12 2.08 13.55 9.67
CA VAL A 12 2.26 12.54 10.72
C VAL A 12 2.24 11.16 10.07
N ILE A 13 3.20 10.32 10.43
CA ILE A 13 3.25 8.92 10.00
C ILE A 13 3.16 8.06 11.26
N ILE A 14 2.22 7.12 11.27
CA ILE A 14 1.99 6.17 12.36
C ILE A 14 2.27 4.77 11.84
N ASP A 15 3.34 4.15 12.31
CA ASP A 15 3.74 2.77 12.03
C ASP A 15 3.83 2.00 13.36
N SER A 16 2.80 1.22 13.67
CA SER A 16 1.59 0.89 12.92
C SER A 16 0.34 1.30 13.70
N ILE A 17 -0.78 1.40 13.01
CA ILE A 17 -2.06 1.71 13.66
C ILE A 17 -2.46 0.65 14.70
N GLN A 18 -2.00 -0.59 14.54
CA GLN A 18 -2.28 -1.68 15.47
C GLN A 18 -1.61 -1.51 16.84
N THR A 19 -0.58 -0.67 16.95
CA THR A 19 0.13 -0.42 18.21
C THR A 19 -0.44 0.74 19.01
N ILE A 20 -1.35 1.52 18.42
CA ILE A 20 -1.98 2.66 19.07
C ILE A 20 -3.20 2.20 19.86
N THR A 21 -3.33 2.71 21.06
CA THR A 21 -4.48 2.47 21.95
C THR A 21 -5.12 3.78 22.40
N SER A 22 -6.41 3.70 22.68
CA SER A 22 -7.16 4.72 23.42
C SER A 22 -7.50 4.19 24.78
N ASP A 23 -7.23 4.96 25.83
CA ASP A 23 -7.53 4.61 27.21
C ASP A 23 -9.04 4.58 27.50
N ASP A 24 -9.85 5.14 26.60
CA ASP A 24 -11.31 5.16 26.69
C ASP A 24 -11.96 3.80 26.39
N LEU A 25 -11.18 2.82 25.92
CA LEU A 25 -11.68 1.52 25.51
C LEU A 25 -10.96 0.39 26.25
N ASP A 26 -11.74 -0.42 26.95
CA ASP A 26 -11.26 -1.64 27.61
C ASP A 26 -11.16 -2.81 26.61
N SER A 27 -10.28 -2.63 25.63
CA SER A 27 -10.01 -3.66 24.59
C SER A 27 -8.52 -3.74 24.26
N SER A 28 -8.05 -4.92 23.91
CA SER A 28 -6.63 -5.18 23.67
C SER A 28 -6.07 -4.34 22.52
N PRO A 29 -4.77 -3.95 22.59
CA PRO A 29 -4.07 -3.33 21.47
C PRO A 29 -4.21 -4.17 20.19
N GLY A 30 -4.40 -3.51 19.05
CA GLY A 30 -4.55 -4.18 17.75
C GLY A 30 -5.92 -4.83 17.52
N SER A 31 -6.85 -4.81 18.50
CA SER A 31 -8.22 -5.24 18.29
C SER A 31 -8.94 -4.33 17.28
N ILE A 32 -9.96 -4.87 16.60
CA ILE A 32 -10.77 -4.12 15.64
C ILE A 32 -11.32 -2.83 16.26
N THR A 33 -11.81 -2.95 17.49
CA THR A 33 -12.41 -1.84 18.22
C THR A 33 -11.40 -0.72 18.49
N GLN A 34 -10.19 -1.06 18.98
CA GLN A 34 -9.13 -0.09 19.19
C GLN A 34 -8.69 0.57 17.88
N VAL A 35 -8.39 -0.23 16.87
CA VAL A 35 -7.93 0.24 15.56
C VAL A 35 -8.96 1.18 14.90
N SER A 36 -10.24 0.79 14.94
CA SER A 36 -11.32 1.61 14.38
C SER A 36 -11.49 2.94 15.14
N ASN A 37 -11.48 2.91 16.48
CA ASN A 37 -11.61 4.09 17.30
C ASN A 37 -10.43 5.06 17.10
N CYS A 38 -9.20 4.55 17.21
CA CYS A 38 -7.99 5.35 17.01
C CYS A 38 -7.96 5.98 15.61
N THR A 39 -8.35 5.22 14.56
CA THR A 39 -8.42 5.75 13.19
C THR A 39 -9.47 6.87 13.09
N THR A 40 -10.62 6.72 13.72
CA THR A 40 -11.66 7.77 13.73
C THR A 40 -11.14 9.05 14.38
N ILE A 41 -10.52 8.94 15.55
CA ILE A 41 -9.94 10.08 16.26
C ILE A 41 -8.86 10.78 15.43
N LEU A 42 -7.94 10.00 14.81
CA LEU A 42 -6.87 10.54 13.97
C LEU A 42 -7.41 11.19 12.69
N THR A 43 -8.46 10.64 12.11
CA THR A 43 -9.12 11.23 10.93
C THR A 43 -9.80 12.56 11.29
N GLN A 44 -10.44 12.66 12.46
CA GLN A 44 -11.02 13.91 12.93
C GLN A 44 -9.93 14.96 13.20
N LEU A 45 -8.83 14.56 13.83
CA LEU A 45 -7.68 15.45 14.08
C LEU A 45 -7.08 15.95 12.75
N ALA A 46 -6.89 15.06 11.77
CA ALA A 46 -6.40 15.42 10.44
C ALA A 46 -7.27 16.51 9.80
N LYS A 47 -8.59 16.32 9.82
CA LYS A 47 -9.57 17.28 9.24
C LYS A 47 -9.67 18.58 10.00
N MET A 48 -9.65 18.52 11.33
CA MET A 48 -9.79 19.71 12.20
C MET A 48 -8.59 20.64 12.07
N PHE A 49 -7.39 20.10 11.97
CA PHE A 49 -6.14 20.88 11.98
C PHE A 49 -5.44 20.96 10.60
N GLY A 50 -6.01 20.36 9.55
CA GLY A 50 -5.42 20.36 8.22
C GLY A 50 -4.07 19.62 8.16
N ILE A 51 -3.92 18.53 8.94
CA ILE A 51 -2.70 17.74 9.02
C ILE A 51 -2.85 16.50 8.15
N ALA A 52 -1.88 16.22 7.28
CA ALA A 52 -1.82 14.96 6.55
C ALA A 52 -1.38 13.83 7.51
N ILE A 53 -2.15 12.73 7.57
CA ILE A 53 -1.81 11.58 8.42
C ILE A 53 -1.72 10.32 7.57
N PHE A 54 -0.57 9.64 7.63
CA PHE A 54 -0.37 8.31 7.07
C PHE A 54 -0.48 7.27 8.19
N LEU A 55 -1.39 6.33 8.02
CA LEU A 55 -1.56 5.18 8.89
C LEU A 55 -0.98 3.95 8.18
N VAL A 56 0.07 3.39 8.72
CA VAL A 56 0.61 2.11 8.25
C VAL A 56 -0.13 0.99 8.97
N GLY A 57 -0.65 0.04 8.20
CA GLY A 57 -1.34 -1.12 8.73
C GLY A 57 -0.86 -2.40 8.05
N HIS A 58 -0.80 -3.50 8.80
CA HIS A 58 -0.42 -4.81 8.29
C HIS A 58 -1.64 -5.65 7.97
N VAL A 59 -1.65 -6.26 6.79
CA VAL A 59 -2.63 -7.28 6.38
C VAL A 59 -2.05 -8.65 6.67
N THR A 60 -2.77 -9.52 7.39
CA THR A 60 -2.35 -10.91 7.56
C THR A 60 -2.65 -11.72 6.31
N LYS A 61 -1.84 -12.79 6.06
CA LYS A 61 -1.97 -13.67 4.89
C LYS A 61 -3.35 -14.33 4.73
N GLU A 62 -4.10 -14.44 5.81
CA GLU A 62 -5.40 -15.10 5.84
C GLU A 62 -6.57 -14.19 5.44
N GLY A 63 -6.33 -12.92 5.13
CA GLY A 63 -7.35 -11.99 4.65
C GLY A 63 -8.51 -11.72 5.62
N SER A 64 -8.54 -12.38 6.76
CA SER A 64 -9.67 -12.41 7.68
C SER A 64 -9.49 -11.60 8.95
N ILE A 65 -8.33 -11.03 9.21
CA ILE A 65 -8.21 -10.13 10.35
C ILE A 65 -8.57 -8.73 9.89
N ALA A 66 -9.63 -8.36 10.32
CA ALA A 66 -10.43 -7.20 10.48
C ALA A 66 -9.67 -5.88 10.83
N GLY A 67 -8.43 -5.72 10.45
CA GLY A 67 -7.71 -4.47 10.66
C GLY A 67 -7.90 -3.49 9.47
N PRO A 68 -7.28 -3.71 8.30
CA PRO A 68 -7.25 -2.71 7.25
C PRO A 68 -8.59 -2.46 6.56
N ARG A 69 -9.39 -3.48 6.27
CA ARG A 69 -10.68 -3.31 5.58
C ARG A 69 -11.69 -2.47 6.37
N VAL A 70 -11.66 -2.56 7.70
CA VAL A 70 -12.51 -1.72 8.55
C VAL A 70 -12.15 -0.24 8.41
N LEU A 71 -10.87 0.07 8.15
CA LEU A 71 -10.37 1.43 7.99
C LEU A 71 -10.69 2.05 6.63
N GLU A 72 -10.86 1.23 5.59
CA GLU A 72 -11.09 1.70 4.22
C GLU A 72 -12.29 2.65 4.12
N HIS A 73 -13.32 2.46 4.94
CA HIS A 73 -14.47 3.34 4.95
C HIS A 73 -14.21 4.67 5.66
N THR A 74 -13.30 4.70 6.61
CA THR A 74 -13.03 5.86 7.47
C THR A 74 -12.04 6.83 6.83
N VAL A 75 -11.00 6.32 6.16
CA VAL A 75 -9.93 7.13 5.57
C VAL A 75 -10.28 7.62 4.16
N ASP A 76 -9.61 8.68 3.72
CA ASP A 76 -9.86 9.30 2.41
C ASP A 76 -9.16 8.55 1.27
N THR A 77 -7.99 7.97 1.52
CA THR A 77 -7.19 7.23 0.55
C THR A 77 -6.69 5.92 1.15
N VAL A 78 -6.71 4.85 0.36
CA VAL A 78 -6.16 3.54 0.71
C VAL A 78 -5.17 3.12 -0.36
N LEU A 79 -3.95 2.83 0.07
CA LEU A 79 -2.88 2.33 -0.78
C LEU A 79 -2.46 0.95 -0.29
N TYR A 80 -2.32 0.01 -1.20
CA TYR A 80 -1.75 -1.30 -0.93
C TYR A 80 -0.35 -1.37 -1.49
N LEU A 81 0.60 -1.75 -0.63
CA LEU A 81 1.96 -2.09 -1.03
C LEU A 81 2.09 -3.60 -1.02
N GLU A 82 2.11 -4.18 -2.20
CA GLU A 82 2.14 -5.62 -2.43
C GLU A 82 3.54 -6.08 -2.84
N GLY A 83 3.93 -7.27 -2.42
CA GLY A 83 5.18 -7.87 -2.85
C GLY A 83 5.25 -9.33 -2.48
N ASP A 84 5.97 -10.10 -3.28
CA ASP A 84 6.25 -11.51 -3.06
C ASP A 84 7.64 -11.66 -2.41
N LEU A 85 7.79 -12.72 -1.59
CA LEU A 85 9.08 -13.10 -0.98
C LEU A 85 10.13 -13.49 -2.03
N HIS A 86 9.69 -13.98 -3.17
CA HIS A 86 10.57 -14.48 -4.25
C HIS A 86 10.90 -13.43 -5.32
N HIS A 87 10.20 -12.27 -5.30
CA HIS A 87 10.40 -11.22 -6.29
C HIS A 87 10.94 -9.95 -5.64
N VAL A 88 11.88 -9.31 -6.32
CA VAL A 88 12.48 -8.05 -5.88
C VAL A 88 11.54 -6.85 -6.06
N TYR A 89 10.44 -7.03 -6.79
CA TYR A 89 9.51 -5.95 -7.10
C TYR A 89 8.44 -5.76 -6.03
N ARG A 90 8.00 -4.51 -5.91
CA ARG A 90 6.86 -4.11 -5.07
C ARG A 90 5.91 -3.29 -5.90
N LEU A 91 4.62 -3.54 -5.74
CA LEU A 91 3.54 -2.83 -6.44
C LEU A 91 2.79 -1.97 -5.43
N LEU A 92 2.69 -0.68 -5.70
CA LEU A 92 1.87 0.26 -4.93
C LEU A 92 0.59 0.55 -5.70
N ARG A 93 -0.54 0.11 -5.17
CA ARG A 93 -1.87 0.27 -5.81
C ARG A 93 -2.77 1.17 -4.99
N GLY A 94 -3.48 2.07 -5.68
CA GLY A 94 -4.61 2.78 -5.12
C GLY A 94 -5.84 1.86 -5.08
N VAL A 95 -6.41 1.64 -3.89
CA VAL A 95 -7.65 0.86 -3.72
C VAL A 95 -8.85 1.78 -3.51
N LYS A 96 -8.62 2.90 -2.84
CA LYS A 96 -9.59 3.96 -2.63
C LYS A 96 -8.91 5.31 -2.73
N ASN A 97 -9.57 6.26 -3.38
CA ASN A 97 -9.14 7.65 -3.39
C ASN A 97 -10.37 8.56 -3.57
N ARG A 98 -10.69 9.37 -2.58
CA ARG A 98 -11.79 10.34 -2.67
C ARG A 98 -11.51 11.51 -3.58
N PHE A 99 -10.25 11.76 -3.90
CA PHE A 99 -9.80 12.97 -4.60
C PHE A 99 -9.33 12.69 -6.03
N GLY A 100 -9.36 11.44 -6.48
CA GLY A 100 -8.90 11.09 -7.82
C GLY A 100 -9.05 9.61 -8.16
N PRO A 101 -8.57 9.18 -9.33
CA PRO A 101 -8.64 7.80 -9.77
C PRO A 101 -7.76 6.86 -8.92
N THR A 102 -8.07 5.58 -8.96
CA THR A 102 -7.30 4.49 -8.33
C THR A 102 -6.63 3.58 -9.34
N SER A 103 -6.66 3.96 -10.62
CA SER A 103 -6.18 3.14 -11.74
C SER A 103 -4.66 3.18 -11.96
N GLU A 104 -3.95 3.99 -11.19
CA GLU A 104 -2.49 4.09 -11.29
C GLU A 104 -1.79 3.06 -10.39
N VAL A 105 -0.69 2.49 -10.91
CA VAL A 105 0.16 1.53 -10.18
C VAL A 105 1.59 2.00 -10.19
N GLY A 106 2.19 2.15 -9.02
CA GLY A 106 3.62 2.36 -8.85
C GLY A 106 4.38 1.04 -8.78
N ILE A 107 5.48 0.91 -9.50
CA ILE A 107 6.33 -0.28 -9.49
C ILE A 107 7.70 0.10 -8.95
N PHE A 108 8.14 -0.62 -7.94
CA PHE A 108 9.41 -0.39 -7.25
C PHE A 108 10.23 -1.67 -7.20
N GLU A 109 11.55 -1.52 -7.18
CA GLU A 109 12.52 -2.60 -7.02
C GLU A 109 13.20 -2.46 -5.65
N MET A 110 13.27 -3.57 -4.90
CA MET A 110 13.99 -3.63 -3.63
C MET A 110 15.49 -3.84 -3.89
N LYS A 111 16.29 -2.82 -3.60
CA LYS A 111 17.77 -2.88 -3.66
C LYS A 111 18.39 -2.79 -2.27
N ARG A 112 19.69 -2.97 -2.17
CA ARG A 112 20.44 -2.78 -0.91
C ARG A 112 20.32 -1.35 -0.37
N SER A 113 20.11 -0.36 -1.26
CA SER A 113 19.89 1.04 -0.92
C SER A 113 18.44 1.37 -0.53
N GLY A 114 17.54 0.40 -0.54
CA GLY A 114 16.11 0.58 -0.29
C GLY A 114 15.25 0.40 -1.54
N MET A 115 14.03 0.90 -1.51
CA MET A 115 13.04 0.79 -2.57
C MET A 115 13.26 1.88 -3.63
N ILE A 116 13.43 1.49 -4.89
CA ILE A 116 13.72 2.38 -6.02
C ILE A 116 12.63 2.25 -7.07
N GLU A 117 12.16 3.38 -7.61
CA GLU A 117 11.17 3.41 -8.69
C GLU A 117 11.67 2.70 -9.95
N VAL A 118 10.82 1.86 -10.54
CA VAL A 118 11.03 1.25 -11.86
C VAL A 118 10.37 2.13 -12.91
N LYS A 119 11.15 2.98 -13.58
CA LYS A 119 10.64 3.95 -14.57
C LYS A 119 10.06 3.28 -15.81
N ASN A 120 10.67 2.19 -16.26
CA ASN A 120 10.23 1.43 -17.43
C ASN A 120 10.07 -0.06 -17.09
N PRO A 121 8.93 -0.46 -16.51
CA PRO A 121 8.69 -1.87 -16.13
C PRO A 121 8.76 -2.84 -17.31
N SER A 122 8.23 -2.44 -18.48
CA SER A 122 8.26 -3.31 -19.67
C SER A 122 9.69 -3.65 -20.09
N ALA A 123 10.59 -2.67 -20.11
CA ALA A 123 12.00 -2.92 -20.39
C ALA A 123 12.64 -3.83 -19.33
N THR A 124 12.30 -3.61 -18.07
CA THR A 124 12.82 -4.39 -16.95
C THR A 124 12.33 -5.84 -16.99
N PHE A 125 11.05 -6.08 -17.24
CA PHE A 125 10.48 -7.44 -17.31
C PHE A 125 10.95 -8.23 -18.53
N LEU A 126 11.30 -7.53 -19.61
CA LEU A 126 11.83 -8.16 -20.81
C LEU A 126 13.36 -8.28 -20.84
N SER A 127 14.07 -7.68 -19.88
CA SER A 127 15.54 -7.65 -19.86
C SER A 127 16.18 -9.04 -19.70
N GLU A 128 15.49 -9.95 -19.02
CA GLU A 128 15.96 -11.33 -18.78
C GLU A 128 15.47 -12.32 -19.86
N ARG A 129 14.72 -11.82 -20.85
CA ARG A 129 14.18 -12.66 -21.92
C ARG A 129 15.28 -13.26 -22.77
N GLN A 130 15.20 -14.57 -22.97
CA GLN A 130 16.01 -15.27 -23.98
C GLN A 130 15.32 -15.17 -25.35
N ALA A 131 15.97 -14.55 -26.31
CA ALA A 131 15.44 -14.45 -27.67
C ALA A 131 15.37 -15.85 -28.35
N ASN A 132 14.30 -16.07 -29.11
CA ASN A 132 14.13 -17.28 -29.94
C ASN A 132 13.97 -18.61 -29.14
N VAL A 133 13.47 -18.55 -27.91
CA VAL A 133 13.11 -19.76 -27.17
C VAL A 133 11.72 -20.22 -27.60
N PRO A 134 11.53 -21.48 -28.07
CA PRO A 134 10.21 -22.02 -28.36
C PRO A 134 9.30 -22.01 -27.12
N GLY A 135 8.01 -21.75 -27.30
CA GLY A 135 7.06 -21.71 -26.21
C GLY A 135 7.02 -20.37 -25.44
N SER A 136 7.76 -19.34 -25.90
CA SER A 136 7.77 -18.01 -25.33
C SER A 136 7.14 -16.99 -26.27
N ALA A 137 6.23 -16.16 -25.75
CA ALA A 137 5.60 -15.05 -26.47
C ALA A 137 5.53 -13.80 -25.63
N ILE A 138 5.67 -12.62 -26.26
CA ILE A 138 5.41 -11.34 -25.58
C ILE A 138 3.94 -10.99 -25.77
N THR A 139 3.30 -10.61 -24.69
CA THR A 139 1.94 -10.08 -24.69
C THR A 139 1.86 -8.77 -23.90
N VAL A 140 0.73 -8.07 -24.04
CA VAL A 140 0.43 -6.87 -23.27
C VAL A 140 -0.59 -7.23 -22.20
N THR A 141 -0.30 -6.88 -20.96
CA THR A 141 -1.29 -6.86 -19.88
C THR A 141 -1.55 -5.44 -19.43
N MET A 142 -2.71 -5.21 -18.82
CA MET A 142 -3.07 -3.91 -18.25
C MET A 142 -3.03 -3.98 -16.72
N GLU A 143 -2.23 -3.12 -16.12
CA GLU A 143 -2.24 -2.89 -14.69
C GLU A 143 -2.81 -1.48 -14.41
N GLY A 144 -4.08 -1.45 -14.05
CA GLY A 144 -4.83 -0.18 -14.03
C GLY A 144 -4.94 0.43 -15.43
N THR A 145 -4.42 1.62 -15.62
CA THR A 145 -4.33 2.30 -16.94
C THR A 145 -2.98 2.07 -17.64
N ARG A 146 -2.04 1.39 -16.99
CA ARG A 146 -0.68 1.21 -17.50
C ARG A 146 -0.53 -0.07 -18.30
N PRO A 147 -0.20 -0.03 -19.61
CA PRO A 147 0.16 -1.21 -20.37
C PRO A 147 1.55 -1.70 -19.97
N LEU A 148 1.66 -3.00 -19.71
CA LEU A 148 2.91 -3.70 -19.40
C LEU A 148 3.16 -4.79 -20.41
N LEU A 149 4.38 -4.84 -20.95
CA LEU A 149 4.84 -5.97 -21.76
C LEU A 149 5.35 -7.06 -20.82
N VAL A 150 4.81 -8.26 -20.98
CA VAL A 150 5.20 -9.43 -20.21
C VAL A 150 5.50 -10.59 -21.13
N GLU A 151 6.41 -11.47 -20.71
CA GLU A 151 6.68 -12.73 -21.37
C GLU A 151 5.78 -13.81 -20.78
N VAL A 152 5.08 -14.54 -21.65
CA VAL A 152 4.32 -15.73 -21.29
C VAL A 152 5.06 -16.93 -21.83
N GLN A 153 5.35 -17.90 -20.97
CA GLN A 153 6.01 -19.15 -21.34
C GLN A 153 5.05 -20.31 -21.15
N ALA A 154 4.94 -21.16 -22.16
CA ALA A 154 4.20 -22.41 -22.10
C ALA A 154 5.18 -23.59 -22.19
N LEU A 155 5.13 -24.46 -21.18
CA LEU A 155 5.83 -25.74 -21.19
C LEU A 155 4.84 -26.81 -21.63
N ALA A 156 5.14 -27.52 -22.74
CA ALA A 156 4.36 -28.63 -23.24
C ALA A 156 5.13 -29.93 -23.01
#